data_15790a8e1211890f6f2c5ed0fddfde70
#
_entry.id   15790a8e1211890f6f2c5ed0fddfde70
#
_cell.length_a   1.000
_cell.length_b   1.000
_cell.length_c   1.000
_cell.angle_alpha   90.00
_cell.angle_beta   90.00
_cell.angle_gamma   90.00
#
_symmetry.space_group_name_H-M   'P 1'
#
loop_
_entity.id
_entity.type
_entity.pdbx_description
1 polymer ?
#
loop_
_entity_poly.entity_id
_entity_poly.type
_entity_poly.pdbx_seq_one_letter_code
_entity_poly.pdbx_strand_id
1 'polypeptide(L)'
;DLHKAIRRQRQMCIRDRAETDPGVQVLIEEQGNAEAEILDYNSVSRVIFYLRNVPNGVQHMSMVMPGLVETSLNTGIMKLTTDGLELTASVRSSVSTRKEELKDKLEYLAEFLGGEISVSGDYPAWEYRAESDIREGISVVYEELFHEEPVFEAIHAGLECGILSGKIADLDCVSFGPNNFDIHTPKERLSISSTEKVWKLIVEFLKRSK
;
A
#
# COMPACT_ATOMS: atom_id res chain seq x y z
N ASP A 1 7.71 10.29 33.68
CA ASP A 1 8.72 9.22 33.85
C ASP A 1 8.89 8.49 32.51
N LEU A 2 9.94 8.86 31.77
CA LEU A 2 10.28 8.33 30.44
C LEU A 2 10.41 6.79 30.46
N HIS A 3 11.02 6.24 31.49
CA HIS A 3 11.20 4.79 31.64
C HIS A 3 9.87 4.01 31.71
N LYS A 4 8.82 4.58 32.31
CA LYS A 4 7.49 3.94 32.36
C LYS A 4 6.82 3.99 30.98
N ALA A 5 6.95 5.10 30.24
CA ALA A 5 6.40 5.22 28.90
C ALA A 5 7.06 4.21 27.94
N ILE A 6 8.38 4.13 27.95
CA ILE A 6 9.15 3.21 27.11
C ILE A 6 8.81 1.74 27.44
N ARG A 7 8.70 1.37 28.71
CA ARG A 7 8.31 0.02 29.13
C ARG A 7 6.90 -0.35 28.64
N ARG A 8 5.93 0.58 28.73
CA ARG A 8 4.56 0.34 28.21
C ARG A 8 4.56 0.13 26.71
N GLN A 9 5.29 0.94 25.96
CA GLN A 9 5.38 0.80 24.51
C GLN A 9 6.03 -0.51 24.10
N ARG A 10 7.10 -0.92 24.78
CA ARG A 10 7.73 -2.23 24.58
C ARG A 10 6.76 -3.39 24.79
N GLN A 11 6.00 -3.36 25.87
CA GLN A 11 5.00 -4.40 26.16
C GLN A 11 3.89 -4.46 25.12
N MET A 12 3.42 -3.31 24.64
CA MET A 12 2.44 -3.25 23.54
C MET A 12 3.00 -3.90 22.28
N CYS A 13 4.16 -3.48 21.80
CA CYS A 13 4.75 -4.02 20.57
C CYS A 13 4.95 -5.54 20.62
N ILE A 14 5.42 -6.08 21.76
CA ILE A 14 5.62 -7.52 21.94
C ILE A 14 4.28 -8.25 21.93
N ARG A 15 3.29 -7.75 22.65
CA ARG A 15 1.96 -8.37 22.74
C ARG A 15 1.23 -8.38 21.41
N ASP A 16 1.21 -7.24 20.71
CA ASP A 16 0.44 -7.07 19.48
C ASP A 16 1.02 -7.87 18.31
N ARG A 17 2.29 -8.29 18.42
CA ARG A 17 2.97 -9.11 17.41
C ARG A 17 3.23 -10.54 17.83
N ALA A 18 2.73 -10.97 18.99
CA ALA A 18 3.03 -12.28 19.54
C ALA A 18 2.65 -13.46 18.61
N GLU A 19 1.60 -13.29 17.81
CA GLU A 19 1.14 -14.31 16.87
C GLU A 19 1.77 -14.17 15.49
N THR A 20 1.94 -12.93 14.99
CA THR A 20 2.40 -12.67 13.63
C THR A 20 3.90 -12.61 13.51
N ASP A 21 4.59 -12.20 14.57
CA ASP A 21 6.05 -12.07 14.62
C ASP A 21 6.57 -12.32 16.04
N PRO A 22 6.58 -13.57 16.51
CA PRO A 22 6.94 -13.91 17.88
C PRO A 22 8.41 -13.65 18.23
N GLY A 23 9.25 -13.37 17.21
CA GLY A 23 10.66 -13.04 17.38
C GLY A 23 10.95 -11.57 17.69
N VAL A 24 9.93 -10.69 17.68
CA VAL A 24 10.14 -9.25 17.93
C VAL A 24 10.61 -9.01 19.37
N GLN A 25 11.75 -8.35 19.49
CA GLN A 25 12.33 -7.92 20.75
C GLN A 25 12.62 -6.43 20.72
N VAL A 26 12.38 -5.75 21.82
CA VAL A 26 12.76 -4.34 22.02
C VAL A 26 13.79 -4.29 23.14
N LEU A 27 15.01 -3.93 22.80
CA LEU A 27 16.12 -3.75 23.73
C LEU A 27 16.31 -2.24 23.98
N ILE A 28 16.55 -1.88 25.23
CA ILE A 28 16.84 -0.52 25.66
C ILE A 28 18.14 -0.55 26.44
N GLU A 29 19.12 0.17 25.92
CA GLU A 29 20.45 0.28 26.53
C GLU A 29 20.69 1.73 26.98
N GLU A 30 21.14 1.92 28.20
CA GLU A 30 21.57 3.20 28.70
C GLU A 30 23.02 3.46 28.24
N GLN A 31 23.22 4.50 27.43
CA GLN A 31 24.55 4.87 26.91
C GLN A 31 25.31 5.83 27.81
N GLY A 32 24.75 6.17 28.99
CA GLY A 32 25.32 7.14 29.93
C GLY A 32 25.04 8.59 29.50
N ASN A 33 25.85 9.53 30.05
CA ASN A 33 25.72 10.94 29.71
C ASN A 33 26.50 11.24 28.43
N ALA A 34 25.86 11.94 27.50
CA ALA A 34 26.49 12.42 26.27
C ALA A 34 26.12 13.88 26.00
N GLU A 35 27.03 14.60 25.37
CA GLU A 35 26.71 15.90 24.77
C GLU A 35 26.08 15.65 23.39
N ALA A 36 24.92 16.24 23.14
CA ALA A 36 24.22 16.10 21.86
C ALA A 36 23.54 17.42 21.50
N GLU A 37 23.51 17.73 20.23
CA GLU A 37 22.61 18.74 19.69
C GLU A 37 21.17 18.22 19.77
N ILE A 38 20.29 19.05 20.32
CA ILE A 38 18.88 18.71 20.48
C ILE A 38 18.01 19.76 19.80
N LEU A 39 16.84 19.35 19.37
CA LEU A 39 15.81 20.28 18.90
C LEU A 39 15.36 21.20 20.04
N ASP A 40 15.07 22.45 19.72
CA ASP A 40 14.40 23.35 20.67
C ASP A 40 12.99 22.85 21.02
N TYR A 41 12.43 23.39 22.11
CA TYR A 41 11.14 22.94 22.65
C TYR A 41 9.99 23.04 21.64
N ASN A 42 9.95 24.10 20.83
CA ASN A 42 8.88 24.31 19.85
C ASN A 42 8.99 23.31 18.71
N SER A 43 10.20 23.06 18.22
CA SER A 43 10.47 22.06 17.17
C SER A 43 10.13 20.66 17.65
N VAL A 44 10.54 20.27 18.86
CA VAL A 44 10.12 18.98 19.46
C VAL A 44 8.61 18.87 19.56
N SER A 45 7.93 19.93 19.99
CA SER A 45 6.47 19.93 20.14
C SER A 45 5.75 19.74 18.79
N ARG A 46 6.24 20.41 17.73
CA ARG A 46 5.71 20.25 16.36
C ARG A 46 5.93 18.81 15.82
N VAL A 47 7.13 18.28 16.00
CA VAL A 47 7.47 16.90 15.58
C VAL A 47 6.57 15.90 16.31
N ILE A 48 6.43 16.01 17.62
CA ILE A 48 5.56 15.12 18.41
C ILE A 48 4.11 15.26 17.96
N PHE A 49 3.63 16.49 17.74
CA PHE A 49 2.27 16.72 17.28
C PHE A 49 2.03 16.06 15.91
N TYR A 50 2.95 16.25 14.96
CA TYR A 50 2.86 15.62 13.63
C TYR A 50 2.80 14.10 13.74
N LEU A 51 3.77 13.49 14.42
CA LEU A 51 3.87 12.04 14.56
C LEU A 51 2.67 11.40 15.28
N ARG A 52 1.98 12.15 16.14
CA ARG A 52 0.77 11.67 16.81
C ARG A 52 -0.51 11.82 16.00
N ASN A 53 -0.52 12.68 15.00
CA ASN A 53 -1.70 13.02 14.23
C ASN A 53 -1.61 12.60 12.75
N VAL A 54 -0.41 12.32 12.24
CA VAL A 54 -0.25 11.82 10.87
C VAL A 54 -0.99 10.49 10.72
N PRO A 55 -1.86 10.36 9.72
CA PRO A 55 -2.48 9.08 9.42
C PRO A 55 -1.43 8.00 9.18
N ASN A 56 -1.70 6.77 9.60
CA ASN A 56 -0.85 5.62 9.29
C ASN A 56 -1.67 4.33 9.33
N GLY A 57 -1.30 3.35 8.49
CA GLY A 57 -1.99 2.07 8.37
C GLY A 57 -3.23 2.15 7.49
N VAL A 58 -4.17 1.23 7.70
CA VAL A 58 -5.43 1.15 6.97
C VAL A 58 -6.33 2.33 7.35
N GLN A 59 -6.78 3.07 6.35
CA GLN A 59 -7.71 4.19 6.52
C GLN A 59 -9.14 3.78 6.17
N HIS A 60 -9.31 3.01 5.09
CA HIS A 60 -10.62 2.51 4.66
C HIS A 60 -10.52 1.07 4.18
N MET A 61 -11.56 0.30 4.50
CA MET A 61 -11.81 -1.02 3.92
C MET A 61 -12.80 -0.87 2.78
N SER A 62 -12.68 -1.70 1.76
CA SER A 62 -13.64 -1.71 0.65
C SER A 62 -15.04 -2.09 1.12
N MET A 63 -16.02 -1.29 0.73
CA MET A 63 -17.44 -1.57 0.98
C MET A 63 -18.03 -2.58 -0.03
N VAL A 64 -17.34 -2.78 -1.16
CA VAL A 64 -17.79 -3.66 -2.25
C VAL A 64 -17.17 -5.05 -2.13
N MET A 65 -15.91 -5.12 -1.70
CA MET A 65 -15.16 -6.38 -1.58
C MET A 65 -14.75 -6.63 -0.13
N PRO A 66 -15.47 -7.50 0.60
CA PRO A 66 -15.16 -7.79 1.99
C PRO A 66 -13.72 -8.28 2.20
N GLY A 67 -13.04 -7.73 3.19
CA GLY A 67 -11.66 -8.09 3.52
C GLY A 67 -10.57 -7.35 2.72
N LEU A 68 -10.93 -6.63 1.65
CA LEU A 68 -9.98 -5.83 0.88
C LEU A 68 -9.72 -4.48 1.56
N VAL A 69 -8.44 -4.13 1.70
CA VAL A 69 -8.03 -2.76 2.05
C VAL A 69 -8.22 -1.86 0.84
N GLU A 70 -9.03 -0.80 0.97
CA GLU A 70 -9.27 0.19 -0.08
C GLU A 70 -8.21 1.29 -0.06
N THR A 71 -8.01 1.89 1.13
CA THR A 71 -7.11 3.03 1.29
C THR A 71 -6.18 2.81 2.48
N SER A 72 -4.91 2.99 2.27
CA SER A 72 -3.89 2.91 3.34
C SER A 72 -2.78 3.92 3.14
N LEU A 73 -2.10 4.19 4.24
CA LEU A 73 -0.89 5.01 4.28
C LEU A 73 0.18 4.30 5.10
N ASN A 74 1.41 4.34 4.62
CA ASN A 74 2.57 3.89 5.38
C ASN A 74 3.60 5.01 5.48
N THR A 75 3.85 5.50 6.69
CA THR A 75 4.95 6.42 7.00
C THR A 75 6.23 5.58 7.14
N GLY A 76 6.93 5.38 6.03
CA GLY A 76 8.01 4.40 5.93
C GLY A 76 9.39 4.92 6.28
N ILE A 77 9.65 6.20 6.03
CA ILE A 77 10.97 6.79 6.24
C ILE A 77 10.85 8.08 7.04
N MET A 78 11.67 8.20 8.07
CA MET A 78 11.81 9.43 8.87
C MET A 78 13.28 9.78 8.98
N LYS A 79 13.63 10.99 8.62
CA LYS A 79 14.98 11.55 8.76
C LYS A 79 14.92 12.85 9.52
N LEU A 80 15.71 12.97 10.56
CA LEU A 80 15.94 14.21 11.27
C LEU A 80 17.32 14.76 10.90
N THR A 81 17.34 15.99 10.43
CA THR A 81 18.55 16.72 10.04
C THR A 81 18.62 18.04 10.79
N THR A 82 19.70 18.80 10.61
CA THR A 82 19.82 20.17 11.13
C THR A 82 18.79 21.12 10.55
N ASP A 83 18.28 20.84 9.34
CA ASP A 83 17.35 21.71 8.63
C ASP A 83 15.89 21.38 8.98
N GLY A 84 15.61 20.19 9.50
CA GLY A 84 14.26 19.79 9.89
C GLY A 84 14.01 18.30 9.88
N LEU A 85 12.73 17.94 10.02
CA LEU A 85 12.22 16.59 9.93
C LEU A 85 11.69 16.32 8.53
N GLU A 86 12.24 15.33 7.86
CA GLU A 86 11.73 14.79 6.59
C GLU A 86 10.99 13.46 6.84
N LEU A 87 9.76 13.36 6.34
CA LEU A 87 8.94 12.16 6.41
C LEU A 87 8.50 11.75 5.02
N THR A 88 8.76 10.50 4.66
CA THR A 88 8.26 9.93 3.40
C THR A 88 7.14 8.94 3.70
N ALA A 89 5.98 9.21 3.15
CA ALA A 89 4.81 8.34 3.27
C ALA A 89 4.38 7.79 1.90
N SER A 90 4.01 6.50 1.88
CA SER A 90 3.42 5.86 0.72
C SER A 90 1.92 5.77 0.89
N VAL A 91 1.18 6.48 0.04
CA VAL A 91 -0.29 6.47 0.00
C VAL A 91 -0.76 5.49 -1.06
N ARG A 92 -1.72 4.64 -0.73
CA ARG A 92 -2.35 3.72 -1.67
C ARG A 92 -3.86 3.77 -1.53
N SER A 93 -4.56 3.88 -2.64
CA SER A 93 -6.02 3.76 -2.68
C SER A 93 -6.46 3.25 -4.05
N SER A 94 -7.46 2.36 -4.06
CA SER A 94 -8.18 1.98 -5.28
C SER A 94 -9.26 2.99 -5.67
N VAL A 95 -9.55 4.00 -4.83
CA VAL A 95 -10.56 5.03 -5.06
C VAL A 95 -9.88 6.40 -5.13
N SER A 96 -10.03 7.09 -6.26
CA SER A 96 -9.35 8.36 -6.54
C SER A 96 -9.68 9.44 -5.51
N THR A 97 -10.96 9.61 -5.18
CA THR A 97 -11.40 10.64 -4.21
C THR A 97 -10.83 10.40 -2.81
N ARG A 98 -10.67 9.15 -2.39
CA ARG A 98 -10.06 8.79 -1.11
C ARG A 98 -8.56 9.05 -1.09
N LYS A 99 -7.90 8.83 -2.22
CA LYS A 99 -6.48 9.17 -2.36
C LYS A 99 -6.26 10.66 -2.21
N GLU A 100 -7.06 11.48 -2.89
CA GLU A 100 -6.97 12.94 -2.80
C GLU A 100 -7.32 13.43 -1.38
N GLU A 101 -8.38 12.93 -0.75
CA GLU A 101 -8.72 13.26 0.64
C GLU A 101 -7.54 13.03 1.60
N LEU A 102 -6.85 11.91 1.43
CA LEU A 102 -5.73 11.59 2.30
C LEU A 102 -4.51 12.47 2.02
N LYS A 103 -4.28 12.81 0.75
CA LYS A 103 -3.25 13.76 0.35
C LYS A 103 -3.51 15.15 0.92
N ASP A 104 -4.73 15.66 0.81
CA ASP A 104 -5.14 16.96 1.37
C ASP A 104 -4.95 17.01 2.89
N LYS A 105 -5.28 15.92 3.60
CA LYS A 105 -5.03 15.83 5.05
C LYS A 105 -3.55 15.94 5.42
N LEU A 106 -2.69 15.30 4.64
CA LEU A 106 -1.23 15.36 4.87
C LEU A 106 -0.71 16.76 4.58
N GLU A 107 -1.14 17.37 3.49
CA GLU A 107 -0.75 18.71 3.08
C GLU A 107 -1.17 19.74 4.14
N TYR A 108 -2.44 19.73 4.53
CA TYR A 108 -2.96 20.63 5.55
C TYR A 108 -2.24 20.47 6.90
N LEU A 109 -1.94 19.23 7.30
CA LEU A 109 -1.20 18.97 8.54
C LEU A 109 0.24 19.49 8.48
N ALA A 110 0.92 19.33 7.35
CA ALA A 110 2.28 19.83 7.14
C ALA A 110 2.30 21.36 7.14
N GLU A 111 1.43 22.01 6.37
CA GLU A 111 1.31 23.47 6.28
C GLU A 111 0.99 24.11 7.63
N PHE A 112 0.04 23.53 8.39
CA PHE A 112 -0.31 24.01 9.73
C PHE A 112 0.89 24.05 10.69
N LEU A 113 1.84 23.13 10.51
CA LEU A 113 3.07 23.07 11.29
C LEU A 113 4.24 23.86 10.68
N GLY A 114 4.00 24.56 9.57
CA GLY A 114 5.01 25.34 8.86
C GLY A 114 5.98 24.49 8.03
N GLY A 115 5.53 23.31 7.59
CA GLY A 115 6.23 22.42 6.68
C GLY A 115 5.69 22.51 5.25
N GLU A 116 6.30 21.74 4.36
CA GLU A 116 5.93 21.64 2.95
C GLU A 116 5.75 20.18 2.58
N ILE A 117 4.94 19.93 1.55
CA ILE A 117 4.74 18.59 0.99
C ILE A 117 5.19 18.56 -0.47
N SER A 118 5.80 17.46 -0.87
CA SER A 118 6.03 17.13 -2.28
C SER A 118 5.42 15.77 -2.60
N VAL A 119 4.80 15.66 -3.76
CA VAL A 119 4.19 14.41 -4.22
C VAL A 119 4.98 13.90 -5.42
N SER A 120 5.32 12.62 -5.39
CA SER A 120 6.02 11.93 -6.47
C SER A 120 5.42 10.56 -6.73
N GLY A 121 5.56 10.04 -7.94
CA GLY A 121 5.06 8.71 -8.30
C GLY A 121 3.54 8.58 -8.22
N ASP A 122 2.82 9.68 -8.37
CA ASP A 122 1.35 9.66 -8.37
C ASP A 122 0.83 8.99 -9.65
N TYR A 123 -0.07 8.03 -9.48
CA TYR A 123 -0.74 7.32 -10.57
C TYR A 123 -2.24 7.18 -10.27
N PRO A 124 -3.09 7.10 -11.32
CA PRO A 124 -4.53 6.97 -11.16
C PRO A 124 -4.92 5.71 -10.37
N ALA A 125 -5.96 5.80 -9.58
CA ALA A 125 -6.59 4.64 -8.96
C ALA A 125 -7.24 3.77 -10.04
N TRP A 126 -7.26 2.46 -9.79
CA TRP A 126 -8.02 1.52 -10.61
C TRP A 126 -9.22 1.04 -9.80
N GLU A 127 -10.33 1.74 -10.00
CA GLU A 127 -11.56 1.46 -9.27
C GLU A 127 -12.22 0.18 -9.78
N TYR A 128 -12.83 -0.56 -8.85
CA TYR A 128 -13.58 -1.77 -9.21
C TYR A 128 -14.79 -1.42 -10.07
N ARG A 129 -14.88 -2.06 -11.23
CA ARG A 129 -16.02 -1.96 -12.14
C ARG A 129 -16.95 -3.15 -11.90
N ALA A 130 -18.19 -2.89 -11.46
CA ALA A 130 -19.15 -3.95 -11.13
C ALA A 130 -19.53 -4.77 -12.38
N GLU A 131 -19.81 -4.10 -13.49
CA GLU A 131 -20.12 -4.71 -14.78
C GLU A 131 -18.89 -4.60 -15.70
N SER A 132 -18.41 -5.72 -16.23
CA SER A 132 -17.20 -5.78 -17.06
C SER A 132 -17.34 -6.89 -18.08
N ASP A 133 -17.52 -6.49 -19.34
CA ASP A 133 -17.66 -7.42 -20.47
C ASP A 133 -16.39 -8.24 -20.69
N ILE A 134 -15.23 -7.62 -20.49
CA ILE A 134 -13.94 -8.34 -20.64
C ILE A 134 -13.76 -9.40 -19.55
N ARG A 135 -14.18 -9.12 -18.31
CA ARG A 135 -14.12 -10.09 -17.22
C ARG A 135 -15.04 -11.27 -17.47
N GLU A 136 -16.29 -11.00 -17.90
CA GLU A 136 -17.24 -12.04 -18.25
C GLU A 136 -16.75 -12.90 -19.42
N GLY A 137 -16.25 -12.28 -20.48
CA GLY A 137 -15.71 -12.98 -21.63
C GLY A 137 -14.51 -13.87 -21.29
N ILE A 138 -13.60 -13.39 -20.43
CA ILE A 138 -12.46 -14.19 -19.94
C ILE A 138 -12.94 -15.35 -19.08
N SER A 139 -13.95 -15.14 -18.21
CA SER A 139 -14.52 -16.22 -17.38
C SER A 139 -15.01 -17.37 -18.25
N VAL A 140 -15.83 -17.08 -19.26
CA VAL A 140 -16.37 -18.12 -20.16
C VAL A 140 -15.24 -18.91 -20.84
N VAL A 141 -14.25 -18.21 -21.37
CA VAL A 141 -13.11 -18.87 -22.04
C VAL A 141 -12.28 -19.71 -21.06
N TYR A 142 -12.08 -19.20 -19.84
CA TYR A 142 -11.33 -19.90 -18.80
C TYR A 142 -12.02 -21.20 -18.39
N GLU A 143 -13.32 -21.15 -18.11
CA GLU A 143 -14.12 -22.32 -17.73
C GLU A 143 -14.14 -23.39 -18.83
N GLU A 144 -14.28 -22.98 -20.08
CA GLU A 144 -14.26 -23.92 -21.21
C GLU A 144 -12.90 -24.60 -21.42
N LEU A 145 -11.81 -23.86 -21.22
CA LEU A 145 -10.45 -24.38 -21.41
C LEU A 145 -9.97 -25.26 -20.26
N PHE A 146 -10.35 -24.90 -19.02
CA PHE A 146 -9.74 -25.51 -17.85
C PHE A 146 -10.72 -26.26 -16.95
N HIS A 147 -12.04 -26.16 -17.24
CA HIS A 147 -13.11 -26.76 -16.44
C HIS A 147 -13.09 -26.37 -14.96
N GLU A 148 -12.66 -25.14 -14.69
CA GLU A 148 -12.56 -24.51 -13.38
C GLU A 148 -13.14 -23.09 -13.48
N GLU A 149 -13.81 -22.62 -12.44
CA GLU A 149 -14.23 -21.21 -12.36
C GLU A 149 -13.03 -20.31 -12.03
N PRO A 150 -12.82 -19.17 -12.73
CA PRO A 150 -11.78 -18.24 -12.40
C PRO A 150 -12.14 -17.49 -11.12
N VAL A 151 -11.14 -17.24 -10.28
CA VAL A 151 -11.30 -16.40 -9.08
C VAL A 151 -10.87 -14.98 -9.40
N PHE A 152 -11.76 -14.02 -9.17
CA PHE A 152 -11.46 -12.61 -9.31
C PHE A 152 -11.14 -12.01 -7.94
N GLU A 153 -9.95 -11.48 -7.84
CA GLU A 153 -9.45 -10.81 -6.64
C GLU A 153 -9.09 -9.38 -6.97
N ALA A 154 -9.29 -8.49 -6.01
CA ALA A 154 -8.68 -7.18 -6.06
C ALA A 154 -7.51 -7.13 -5.09
N ILE A 155 -6.45 -6.48 -5.49
CA ILE A 155 -5.25 -6.32 -4.66
C ILE A 155 -5.03 -4.85 -4.32
N HIS A 156 -4.48 -4.61 -3.14
CA HIS A 156 -4.13 -3.28 -2.68
C HIS A 156 -2.75 -2.86 -3.22
N ALA A 157 -2.64 -2.77 -4.55
CA ALA A 157 -1.43 -2.41 -5.25
C ALA A 157 -1.74 -1.57 -6.50
N GLY A 158 -0.75 -0.77 -6.93
CA GLY A 158 -0.81 -0.09 -8.22
C GLY A 158 -0.55 -1.07 -9.35
N LEU A 159 -1.41 -1.04 -10.37
CA LEU A 159 -1.27 -1.84 -11.59
C LEU A 159 -1.32 -0.94 -12.82
N GLU A 160 -0.77 -1.43 -13.93
CA GLU A 160 -0.78 -0.76 -15.23
C GLU A 160 -2.19 -0.42 -15.70
N CYS A 161 -3.18 -1.24 -15.33
CA CYS A 161 -4.59 -0.99 -15.63
C CYS A 161 -5.09 0.35 -15.10
N GLY A 162 -4.62 0.79 -13.91
CA GLY A 162 -4.93 2.12 -13.38
C GLY A 162 -4.39 3.24 -14.27
N ILE A 163 -3.15 3.11 -14.75
CA ILE A 163 -2.53 4.08 -15.64
C ILE A 163 -3.27 4.16 -16.99
N LEU A 164 -3.63 2.99 -17.54
CA LEU A 164 -4.34 2.90 -18.81
C LEU A 164 -5.76 3.46 -18.68
N SER A 165 -6.50 3.12 -17.64
CA SER A 165 -7.86 3.62 -17.36
C SER A 165 -7.87 5.13 -17.13
N GLY A 166 -6.80 5.69 -16.55
CA GLY A 166 -6.66 7.13 -16.38
C GLY A 166 -6.41 7.89 -17.70
N LYS A 167 -6.00 7.20 -18.77
CA LYS A 167 -5.72 7.79 -20.08
C LYS A 167 -6.80 7.52 -21.13
N ILE A 168 -7.50 6.41 -21.00
CA ILE A 168 -8.51 5.95 -21.94
C ILE A 168 -9.84 5.93 -21.19
N ALA A 169 -10.74 6.82 -21.59
CA ALA A 169 -12.06 6.90 -20.97
C ALA A 169 -12.83 5.59 -21.16
N ASP A 170 -13.55 5.18 -20.12
CA ASP A 170 -14.37 3.96 -20.10
C ASP A 170 -13.65 2.66 -20.42
N LEU A 171 -12.33 2.64 -20.31
CA LEU A 171 -11.55 1.42 -20.53
C LEU A 171 -12.00 0.33 -19.56
N ASP A 172 -12.49 -0.78 -20.10
CA ASP A 172 -12.68 -2.01 -19.36
C ASP A 172 -11.41 -2.86 -19.44
N CYS A 173 -10.87 -3.27 -18.30
CA CYS A 173 -9.64 -4.03 -18.27
C CYS A 173 -9.59 -5.01 -17.09
N VAL A 174 -8.86 -6.08 -17.29
CA VAL A 174 -8.57 -7.10 -16.30
C VAL A 174 -7.08 -7.41 -16.31
N SER A 175 -6.50 -7.62 -15.13
CA SER A 175 -5.11 -8.02 -14.99
C SER A 175 -5.04 -9.49 -14.61
N PHE A 176 -4.25 -10.26 -15.34
CA PHE A 176 -3.94 -11.65 -15.03
C PHE A 176 -2.57 -12.02 -15.56
N GLY A 177 -1.98 -13.05 -14.99
CA GLY A 177 -0.66 -13.49 -15.39
C GLY A 177 -0.31 -14.88 -14.88
N PRO A 178 0.84 -15.42 -15.27
CA PRO A 178 1.33 -16.69 -14.76
C PRO A 178 1.71 -16.59 -13.28
N ASN A 179 1.73 -17.74 -12.60
CA ASN A 179 2.14 -17.82 -11.20
C ASN A 179 3.61 -17.42 -11.06
N ASN A 180 3.84 -16.39 -10.27
CA ASN A 180 5.15 -15.92 -9.90
C ASN A 180 5.36 -16.12 -8.39
N PHE A 181 6.53 -16.62 -8.00
CA PHE A 181 6.88 -16.96 -6.63
C PHE A 181 8.06 -16.11 -6.17
N ASP A 182 8.12 -15.82 -4.87
CA ASP A 182 9.18 -15.05 -4.23
C ASP A 182 9.43 -13.70 -4.91
N ILE A 183 8.34 -13.03 -5.33
CA ILE A 183 8.34 -11.74 -6.04
C ILE A 183 9.16 -10.70 -5.24
N HIS A 184 9.94 -9.89 -5.95
CA HIS A 184 10.83 -8.86 -5.39
C HIS A 184 12.00 -9.41 -4.56
N THR A 185 12.38 -10.67 -4.77
CA THR A 185 13.55 -11.26 -4.14
C THR A 185 14.54 -11.82 -5.17
N PRO A 186 15.80 -12.06 -4.80
CA PRO A 186 16.75 -12.75 -5.69
C PRO A 186 16.37 -14.22 -6.03
N LYS A 187 15.34 -14.77 -5.41
CA LYS A 187 14.82 -16.11 -5.64
C LYS A 187 13.54 -16.10 -6.48
N GLU A 188 13.18 -14.97 -7.05
CA GLU A 188 12.01 -14.83 -7.89
C GLU A 188 12.01 -15.83 -9.03
N ARG A 189 10.89 -16.52 -9.24
CA ARG A 189 10.75 -17.56 -10.26
C ARG A 189 9.34 -17.62 -10.82
N LEU A 190 9.24 -17.90 -12.10
CA LEU A 190 8.01 -18.02 -12.86
C LEU A 190 7.67 -19.50 -13.11
N SER A 191 6.40 -19.86 -12.99
CA SER A 191 5.91 -21.22 -13.36
C SER A 191 5.74 -21.33 -14.86
N ILE A 192 6.49 -22.23 -15.49
CA ILE A 192 6.42 -22.50 -16.92
C ILE A 192 5.04 -23.05 -17.32
N SER A 193 4.49 -23.98 -16.54
CA SER A 193 3.16 -24.58 -16.83
C SER A 193 2.02 -23.57 -16.72
N SER A 194 2.09 -22.62 -15.75
CA SER A 194 1.09 -21.57 -15.67
C SER A 194 1.26 -20.53 -16.80
N THR A 195 2.47 -20.28 -17.27
CA THR A 195 2.71 -19.44 -18.46
C THR A 195 2.04 -20.04 -19.70
N GLU A 196 2.12 -21.36 -19.88
CA GLU A 196 1.41 -22.05 -20.97
C GLU A 196 -0.12 -21.93 -20.84
N LYS A 197 -0.67 -22.07 -19.62
CA LYS A 197 -2.11 -21.86 -19.36
C LYS A 197 -2.52 -20.44 -19.76
N VAL A 198 -1.81 -19.43 -19.27
CA VAL A 198 -2.11 -18.03 -19.59
C VAL A 198 -2.02 -17.75 -21.08
N TRP A 199 -1.02 -18.29 -21.76
CA TRP A 199 -0.89 -18.14 -23.21
C TRP A 199 -2.10 -18.73 -23.96
N LYS A 200 -2.55 -19.94 -23.61
CA LYS A 200 -3.75 -20.55 -24.19
C LYS A 200 -4.99 -19.70 -23.96
N LEU A 201 -5.17 -19.17 -22.75
CA LEU A 201 -6.28 -18.29 -22.42
C LEU A 201 -6.28 -17.02 -23.29
N ILE A 202 -5.16 -16.32 -23.38
CA ILE A 202 -5.03 -15.10 -24.20
C ILE A 202 -5.37 -15.39 -25.67
N VAL A 203 -4.76 -16.42 -26.23
CA VAL A 203 -4.96 -16.76 -27.65
C VAL A 203 -6.43 -17.07 -27.94
N GLU A 204 -7.07 -17.85 -27.10
CA GLU A 204 -8.48 -18.24 -27.31
C GLU A 204 -9.43 -17.06 -27.08
N PHE A 205 -9.20 -16.24 -26.05
CA PHE A 205 -9.97 -15.04 -25.80
C PHE A 205 -9.89 -14.06 -26.98
N LEU A 206 -8.69 -13.77 -27.50
CA LEU A 206 -8.50 -12.87 -28.62
C LEU A 206 -9.13 -13.38 -29.94
N LYS A 207 -9.21 -14.69 -30.16
CA LYS A 207 -9.93 -15.25 -31.30
C LYS A 207 -11.44 -14.96 -31.27
N ARG A 208 -12.01 -14.88 -30.06
CA ARG A 208 -13.44 -14.60 -29.85
C ARG A 208 -13.80 -13.13 -29.76
N SER A 209 -12.80 -12.26 -29.51
CA SER A 209 -12.96 -10.81 -29.39
C SER A 209 -13.00 -10.08 -30.75
N LYS A 210 -13.53 -10.72 -31.81
CA LYS A 210 -13.62 -10.16 -33.15
C LYS A 210 -14.93 -9.42 -33.38
#